data_b8c7215c7d716b2c433e3e8f08ca99a4
#
_entry.id   b8c7215c7d716b2c433e3e8f08ca99a4
#
_cell.length_a   1.000
_cell.length_b   1.000
_cell.length_c   1.000
_cell.angle_alpha   90.00
_cell.angle_beta   90.00
_cell.angle_gamma   90.00
#
_symmetry.space_group_name_H-M   'P 1'
#
loop_
_entity.id
_entity.type
_entity.pdbx_description
1 polymer ?
#
loop_
_entity_poly.entity_id
_entity_poly.type
_entity_poly.pdbx_seq_one_letter_code
_entity_poly.pdbx_strand_id
1 'polypeptide(L)'
;MNPPGSSHTPRSDDGCILFVKLGHLGADQQQREVVDTQTTQWLQGMVPGLTVMPLMRQGLGSTLVRWAPKTYFNPHKHFGGEEIFVVSGVFEDEHGRYPSGSWIRSPHMSMHKPFSVEGCTIFVKTGHLLDN
;
A
#
# COMPACT_ATOMS: atom_id res chain seq x y z
N MET A 1 -10.00 -8.62 -0.12
CA MET A 1 -9.64 -8.92 1.27
C MET A 1 -10.66 -9.85 1.87
N ASN A 2 -10.23 -10.75 2.75
CA ASN A 2 -11.10 -11.72 3.42
C ASN A 2 -11.15 -11.40 4.92
N PRO A 3 -12.32 -11.36 5.55
CA PRO A 3 -12.46 -11.00 6.96
C PRO A 3 -11.88 -12.07 7.90
N PRO A 4 -11.60 -11.72 9.18
CA PRO A 4 -11.19 -12.68 10.19
C PRO A 4 -12.17 -13.87 10.28
N GLY A 5 -11.65 -15.09 10.46
CA GLY A 5 -12.44 -16.32 10.55
C GLY A 5 -13.01 -16.84 9.23
N SER A 6 -12.80 -16.12 8.12
CA SER A 6 -13.20 -16.60 6.80
C SER A 6 -12.29 -17.70 6.27
N SER A 7 -12.82 -18.53 5.39
CA SER A 7 -12.08 -19.56 4.67
C SER A 7 -12.26 -19.40 3.16
N HIS A 8 -11.26 -19.83 2.40
CA HIS A 8 -11.32 -19.87 0.95
C HIS A 8 -10.37 -20.94 0.40
N THR A 9 -10.62 -21.36 -0.83
CA THR A 9 -9.73 -22.27 -1.56
C THR A 9 -9.14 -21.50 -2.72
N PRO A 10 -7.85 -21.12 -2.66
CA PRO A 10 -7.21 -20.40 -3.77
C PRO A 10 -7.01 -21.33 -4.97
N ARG A 11 -7.19 -20.78 -6.16
CA ARG A 11 -6.99 -21.48 -7.43
C ARG A 11 -6.43 -20.51 -8.47
N SER A 12 -5.55 -21.01 -9.33
CA SER A 12 -5.07 -20.30 -10.53
C SER A 12 -4.74 -21.32 -11.59
N ASP A 13 -5.40 -21.25 -12.74
CA ASP A 13 -5.18 -22.20 -13.85
C ASP A 13 -3.86 -21.87 -14.59
N ASP A 14 -3.54 -20.56 -14.74
CA ASP A 14 -2.33 -20.10 -15.44
C ASP A 14 -1.18 -19.73 -14.49
N GLY A 15 -1.35 -19.97 -13.19
CA GLY A 15 -0.41 -19.51 -12.17
C GLY A 15 -0.55 -18.02 -11.86
N CYS A 16 -0.04 -17.60 -10.69
CA CYS A 16 -0.02 -16.20 -10.29
C CYS A 16 1.03 -15.97 -9.21
N ILE A 17 1.37 -14.69 -9.00
CA ILE A 17 2.15 -14.24 -7.84
C ILE A 17 1.22 -13.46 -6.93
N LEU A 18 1.19 -13.82 -5.65
CA LEU A 18 0.38 -13.16 -4.64
C LEU A 18 1.25 -12.45 -3.62
N PHE A 19 0.94 -11.20 -3.34
CA PHE A 19 1.36 -10.54 -2.10
C PHE A 19 0.28 -10.77 -1.06
N VAL A 20 0.60 -11.46 0.03
CA VAL A 20 -0.36 -11.85 1.07
C VAL A 20 0.06 -11.30 2.41
N LYS A 21 -0.87 -10.66 3.11
CA LYS A 21 -0.71 -10.25 4.51
C LYS A 21 -1.82 -10.87 5.35
N LEU A 22 -1.45 -11.60 6.39
CA LEU A 22 -2.35 -12.29 7.30
C LEU A 22 -2.42 -11.59 8.67
N GLY A 23 -3.55 -11.74 9.35
CA GLY A 23 -3.71 -11.27 10.74
C GLY A 23 -3.68 -9.75 10.92
N HIS A 24 -3.92 -8.97 9.86
CA HIS A 24 -3.82 -7.51 9.91
C HIS A 24 -5.17 -6.78 9.87
N LEU A 25 -6.27 -7.50 9.75
CA LEU A 25 -7.61 -6.94 9.76
C LEU A 25 -8.18 -6.98 11.18
N GLY A 26 -8.78 -5.88 11.62
CA GLY A 26 -9.47 -5.83 12.90
C GLY A 26 -10.76 -6.66 12.90
N ALA A 27 -11.26 -6.96 14.09
CA ALA A 27 -12.50 -7.74 14.26
C ALA A 27 -13.74 -7.03 13.71
N ASP A 28 -13.67 -5.75 13.47
CA ASP A 28 -14.70 -4.92 12.84
C ASP A 28 -14.79 -5.12 11.32
N GLN A 29 -13.77 -5.68 10.71
CA GLN A 29 -13.70 -5.95 9.27
C GLN A 29 -14.45 -7.25 8.92
N GLN A 30 -15.78 -7.19 8.89
CA GLN A 30 -16.63 -8.36 8.73
C GLN A 30 -17.01 -8.70 7.27
N GLN A 31 -16.66 -7.83 6.32
CA GLN A 31 -17.05 -8.02 4.93
C GLN A 31 -15.86 -8.39 4.04
N ARG A 32 -16.13 -9.31 3.10
CA ARG A 32 -15.21 -9.60 2.02
C ARG A 32 -15.24 -8.46 1.01
N GLU A 33 -14.06 -7.94 0.67
CA GLU A 33 -13.91 -6.92 -0.37
C GLU A 33 -13.02 -7.43 -1.50
N VAL A 34 -13.44 -7.13 -2.73
CA VAL A 34 -12.66 -7.37 -3.95
C VAL A 34 -12.63 -6.07 -4.74
N VAL A 35 -11.44 -5.61 -5.07
CA VAL A 35 -11.22 -4.43 -5.91
C VAL A 35 -10.45 -4.88 -7.13
N ASP A 36 -11.05 -4.70 -8.31
CA ASP A 36 -10.35 -4.84 -9.58
C ASP A 36 -9.59 -3.55 -9.86
N THR A 37 -8.28 -3.61 -9.71
CA THR A 37 -7.41 -2.43 -9.85
C THR A 37 -7.21 -1.99 -11.29
N GLN A 38 -7.64 -2.78 -12.27
CA GLN A 38 -7.57 -2.40 -13.69
C GLN A 38 -8.77 -1.54 -14.10
N THR A 39 -9.92 -1.75 -13.49
CA THR A 39 -11.17 -1.05 -13.82
C THR A 39 -11.57 0.01 -12.81
N THR A 40 -11.02 -0.04 -11.58
CA THR A 40 -11.31 0.94 -10.54
C THR A 40 -10.64 2.28 -10.84
N GLN A 41 -11.41 3.36 -10.67
CA GLN A 41 -10.93 4.71 -10.94
C GLN A 41 -9.84 5.14 -9.94
N TRP A 42 -8.78 5.75 -10.46
CA TRP A 42 -7.77 6.45 -9.70
C TRP A 42 -8.26 7.85 -9.32
N LEU A 43 -8.08 8.22 -8.08
CA LEU A 43 -8.42 9.54 -7.56
C LEU A 43 -7.17 10.42 -7.48
N GLN A 44 -7.37 11.74 -7.52
CA GLN A 44 -6.28 12.69 -7.32
C GLN A 44 -5.70 12.54 -5.90
N GLY A 45 -4.38 12.46 -5.81
CA GLY A 45 -3.66 12.43 -4.53
C GLY A 45 -3.41 13.83 -3.96
N MET A 46 -2.68 13.88 -2.84
CA MET A 46 -2.43 15.11 -2.07
C MET A 46 -1.51 16.11 -2.76
N VAL A 47 -0.68 15.66 -3.68
CA VAL A 47 0.25 16.53 -4.43
C VAL A 47 0.13 16.23 -5.93
N PRO A 48 0.48 17.19 -6.80
CA PRO A 48 0.58 16.94 -8.24
C PRO A 48 1.51 15.75 -8.54
N GLY A 49 1.09 14.89 -9.46
CA GLY A 49 1.83 13.67 -9.83
C GLY A 49 1.48 12.44 -8.99
N LEU A 50 0.71 12.57 -7.89
CA LEU A 50 0.17 11.44 -7.17
C LEU A 50 -1.27 11.14 -7.57
N THR A 51 -1.58 9.86 -7.73
CA THR A 51 -2.94 9.36 -7.76
C THR A 51 -3.09 8.18 -6.81
N VAL A 52 -4.27 8.01 -6.25
CA VAL A 52 -4.55 7.01 -5.21
C VAL A 52 -5.76 6.15 -5.58
N MET A 53 -5.72 4.91 -5.16
CA MET A 53 -6.84 3.99 -5.27
C MET A 53 -7.02 3.30 -3.91
N PRO A 54 -7.97 3.75 -3.08
CA PRO A 54 -8.30 3.06 -1.83
C PRO A 54 -8.77 1.63 -2.11
N LEU A 55 -8.22 0.67 -1.37
CA LEU A 55 -8.56 -0.76 -1.49
C LEU A 55 -9.50 -1.25 -0.39
N MET A 56 -9.81 -0.39 0.57
CA MET A 56 -10.75 -0.64 1.65
C MET A 56 -11.71 0.52 1.82
N ARG A 57 -12.97 0.20 2.06
CA ARG A 57 -14.01 1.20 2.34
C ARG A 57 -14.00 1.67 3.79
N GLN A 58 -13.52 0.85 4.70
CA GLN A 58 -13.48 1.11 6.15
C GLN A 58 -12.18 0.57 6.75
N GLY A 59 -11.79 1.11 7.90
CA GLY A 59 -10.65 0.67 8.67
C GLY A 59 -9.32 1.33 8.30
N LEU A 60 -8.23 0.74 8.77
CA LEU A 60 -6.87 1.25 8.56
C LEU A 60 -6.48 1.17 7.08
N GLY A 61 -6.03 2.29 6.55
CA GLY A 61 -5.83 2.50 5.13
C GLY A 61 -4.97 1.45 4.43
N SER A 62 -5.55 0.81 3.44
CA SER A 62 -4.81 0.05 2.42
C SER A 62 -5.10 0.69 1.08
N THR A 63 -4.07 1.16 0.40
CA THR A 63 -4.20 2.02 -0.78
C THR A 63 -3.13 1.68 -1.80
N LEU A 64 -3.48 1.67 -3.08
CA LEU A 64 -2.48 1.81 -4.13
C LEU A 64 -2.20 3.30 -4.35
N VAL A 65 -0.92 3.64 -4.45
CA VAL A 65 -0.47 5.00 -4.77
C VAL A 65 0.41 4.93 -6.01
N ARG A 66 0.05 5.70 -7.01
CA ARG A 66 0.82 5.86 -8.25
C ARG A 66 1.54 7.19 -8.23
N TRP A 67 2.82 7.16 -8.47
CA TRP A 67 3.72 8.29 -8.59
C TRP A 67 4.10 8.51 -10.04
N ALA A 68 3.81 9.67 -10.57
CA ALA A 68 4.37 10.08 -11.86
C ALA A 68 5.89 10.30 -11.71
N PRO A 69 6.67 10.21 -12.80
CA PRO A 69 8.09 10.54 -12.75
C PRO A 69 8.34 11.94 -12.18
N LYS A 70 9.41 12.09 -11.39
CA LYS A 70 9.82 13.34 -10.73
C LYS A 70 8.79 13.90 -9.76
N THR A 71 8.01 13.04 -9.11
CA THR A 71 7.07 13.43 -8.06
C THR A 71 7.75 13.39 -6.70
N TYR A 72 7.57 14.43 -5.91
CA TYR A 72 8.12 14.61 -4.56
C TYR A 72 6.99 14.88 -3.58
N PHE A 73 7.08 14.27 -2.40
CA PHE A 73 6.10 14.48 -1.34
C PHE A 73 6.76 15.18 -0.15
N ASN A 74 5.96 15.87 0.65
CA ASN A 74 6.45 16.54 1.84
C ASN A 74 6.89 15.54 2.92
N PRO A 75 7.89 15.88 3.75
CA PRO A 75 8.22 15.10 4.94
C PRO A 75 6.99 14.92 5.81
N HIS A 76 6.73 13.70 6.25
CA HIS A 76 5.57 13.38 7.07
C HIS A 76 5.87 12.22 8.02
N LYS A 77 5.03 12.10 9.06
CA LYS A 77 5.14 11.05 10.08
C LYS A 77 4.02 10.03 9.94
N HIS A 78 4.33 8.80 10.32
CA HIS A 78 3.41 7.67 10.28
C HIS A 78 2.94 7.31 11.68
N PHE A 79 1.82 7.88 12.12
CA PHE A 79 1.16 7.38 13.32
C PHE A 79 0.68 5.95 13.08
N GLY A 80 1.09 5.02 13.95
CA GLY A 80 0.80 3.59 13.76
C GLY A 80 1.66 2.89 12.70
N GLY A 81 2.72 3.56 12.22
CA GLY A 81 3.64 2.99 11.23
C GLY A 81 3.09 2.89 9.82
N GLU A 82 3.94 2.44 8.91
CA GLU A 82 3.65 2.26 7.49
C GLU A 82 4.33 1.00 6.96
N GLU A 83 3.66 0.29 6.07
CA GLU A 83 4.25 -0.73 5.21
C GLU A 83 4.01 -0.38 3.75
N ILE A 84 5.05 -0.52 2.93
CA ILE A 84 5.02 -0.29 1.49
C ILE A 84 5.48 -1.57 0.78
N PHE A 85 4.75 -1.96 -0.25
CA PHE A 85 5.23 -2.91 -1.25
C PHE A 85 5.30 -2.22 -2.61
N VAL A 86 6.48 -2.23 -3.24
CA VAL A 86 6.68 -1.62 -4.55
C VAL A 86 6.20 -2.57 -5.63
N VAL A 87 5.05 -2.25 -6.23
CA VAL A 87 4.40 -3.08 -7.26
C VAL A 87 5.11 -2.93 -8.60
N SER A 88 5.49 -1.69 -8.96
CA SER A 88 6.21 -1.40 -10.20
C SER A 88 7.01 -0.11 -10.09
N GLY A 89 8.03 0.05 -10.91
CA GLY A 89 8.90 1.23 -10.91
C GLY A 89 9.85 1.26 -9.71
N VAL A 90 10.23 2.46 -9.28
CA VAL A 90 11.19 2.67 -8.18
C VAL A 90 10.66 3.72 -7.22
N PHE A 91 10.45 3.32 -5.97
CA PHE A 91 10.16 4.22 -4.86
C PHE A 91 11.45 4.63 -4.17
N GLU A 92 11.54 5.85 -3.68
CA GLU A 92 12.76 6.42 -3.10
C GLU A 92 12.41 7.29 -1.88
N ASP A 93 13.33 7.34 -0.92
CA ASP A 93 13.34 8.30 0.18
C ASP A 93 14.78 8.62 0.58
N GLU A 94 15.01 9.39 1.66
CA GLU A 94 16.34 9.73 2.17
C GLU A 94 17.14 8.52 2.65
N HIS A 95 16.50 7.37 2.84
CA HIS A 95 17.14 6.16 3.35
C HIS A 95 17.55 5.19 2.23
N GLY A 96 16.95 5.30 1.05
CA GLY A 96 17.31 4.42 -0.04
C GLY A 96 16.46 4.49 -1.28
N ARG A 97 16.75 3.54 -2.16
CA ARG A 97 16.11 3.35 -3.45
C ARG A 97 15.55 1.93 -3.52
N TYR A 98 14.26 1.81 -3.79
CA TYR A 98 13.50 0.57 -3.65
C TYR A 98 12.83 0.21 -4.98
N PRO A 99 13.40 -0.73 -5.75
CA PRO A 99 12.79 -1.19 -7.00
C PRO A 99 11.57 -2.08 -6.78
N SER A 100 10.85 -2.38 -7.86
CA SER A 100 9.74 -3.34 -7.87
C SER A 100 10.08 -4.64 -7.14
N GLY A 101 9.17 -5.13 -6.30
CA GLY A 101 9.35 -6.28 -5.42
C GLY A 101 9.91 -5.93 -4.03
N SER A 102 10.34 -4.69 -3.79
CA SER A 102 10.81 -4.26 -2.47
C SER A 102 9.64 -4.16 -1.48
N TRP A 103 9.88 -4.59 -0.25
CA TRP A 103 8.98 -4.39 0.87
C TRP A 103 9.68 -3.59 1.96
N ILE A 104 9.01 -2.51 2.41
CA ILE A 104 9.53 -1.55 3.37
C ILE A 104 8.59 -1.54 4.56
N ARG A 105 9.14 -1.53 5.76
CA ARG A 105 8.39 -1.40 7.01
C ARG A 105 8.98 -0.25 7.83
N SER A 106 8.15 0.74 8.08
CA SER A 106 8.49 1.93 8.85
C SER A 106 7.73 1.93 10.18
N PRO A 107 8.41 1.96 11.35
CA PRO A 107 7.75 1.82 12.65
C PRO A 107 6.86 3.02 12.98
N HIS A 108 6.08 2.86 14.06
CA HIS A 108 5.28 3.94 14.64
C HIS A 108 6.12 5.21 14.85
N MET A 109 5.57 6.36 14.44
CA MET A 109 6.22 7.69 14.49
C MET A 109 7.47 7.85 13.61
N SER A 110 7.80 6.88 12.77
CA SER A 110 8.82 7.09 11.73
C SER A 110 8.47 8.26 10.83
N MET A 111 9.48 8.86 10.26
CA MET A 111 9.34 10.00 9.35
C MET A 111 10.20 9.76 8.12
N HIS A 112 9.67 10.12 6.96
CA HIS A 112 10.46 10.15 5.73
C HIS A 112 9.99 11.25 4.77
N LYS A 113 10.80 11.50 3.74
CA LYS A 113 10.51 12.42 2.64
C LYS A 113 10.52 11.61 1.33
N PRO A 114 9.39 10.98 0.96
CA PRO A 114 9.36 10.09 -0.19
C PRO A 114 9.31 10.85 -1.52
N PHE A 115 9.86 10.20 -2.54
CA PHE A 115 9.83 10.67 -3.92
C PHE A 115 9.96 9.51 -4.89
N SER A 116 9.75 9.78 -6.17
CA SER A 116 10.09 8.83 -7.24
C SER A 116 10.58 9.61 -8.46
N VAL A 117 11.83 9.36 -8.86
CA VAL A 117 12.40 9.98 -10.05
C VAL A 117 11.88 9.33 -11.34
N GLU A 118 11.75 8.02 -11.32
CA GLU A 118 11.33 7.23 -12.49
C GLU A 118 9.81 7.03 -12.56
N GLY A 119 9.11 7.28 -11.46
CA GLY A 119 7.72 6.89 -11.27
C GLY A 119 7.59 5.47 -10.71
N CYS A 120 6.52 5.23 -9.97
CA CYS A 120 6.24 3.92 -9.39
C CYS A 120 4.75 3.75 -9.07
N THR A 121 4.38 2.50 -8.83
CA THR A 121 3.13 2.15 -8.16
C THR A 121 3.46 1.36 -6.91
N ILE A 122 2.95 1.80 -5.77
CA ILE A 122 3.16 1.15 -4.49
C ILE A 122 1.82 0.77 -3.85
N PHE A 123 1.81 -0.35 -3.13
CA PHE A 123 0.78 -0.68 -2.15
C PHE A 123 1.24 -0.12 -0.80
N VAL A 124 0.38 0.64 -0.15
CA VAL A 124 0.65 1.25 1.16
C VAL A 124 -0.39 0.80 2.17
N LYS A 125 0.06 0.43 3.36
CA LYS A 125 -0.79 0.21 4.53
C LYS A 125 -0.24 1.02 5.71
N THR A 126 -1.12 1.79 6.35
CA THR A 126 -0.75 2.68 7.46
C THR A 126 -1.54 2.38 8.72
N GLY A 127 -1.00 2.76 9.89
CA GLY A 127 -1.73 2.79 11.14
C GLY A 127 -1.87 1.46 11.90
N HIS A 128 -1.23 0.39 11.45
CA HIS A 128 -1.42 -0.97 11.97
C HIS A 128 -0.22 -1.54 12.73
N LEU A 129 0.77 -0.70 13.06
CA LEU A 129 2.02 -1.08 13.74
C LEU A 129 2.14 -0.39 15.10
N LEU A 130 1.04 -0.27 15.85
CA LEU A 130 1.03 0.42 17.14
C LEU A 130 1.68 -0.38 18.27
N ASP A 131 1.65 -1.70 18.22
CA ASP A 131 2.00 -2.60 19.33
C ASP A 131 3.04 -3.67 18.95
N ASN A 132 4.09 -3.27 18.21
CA ASN A 132 5.17 -4.21 17.89
C ASN A 132 6.53 -3.68 18.30
#